data_6dc1a5b49fdee5e4730d3600859c4545
#
_entry.id   6dc1a5b49fdee5e4730d3600859c4545
#
_cell.length_a   1.000
_cell.length_b   1.000
_cell.length_c   1.000
_cell.angle_alpha   90.00
_cell.angle_beta   90.00
_cell.angle_gamma   90.00
#
_symmetry.space_group_name_H-M   'P 1'
#
loop_
_entity.id
_entity.type
_entity.pdbx_description
1 polymer ?
#
loop_
_entity_poly.entity_id
_entity_poly.type
_entity_poly.pdbx_seq_one_letter_code
_entity_poly.pdbx_strand_id
1 'polypeptide(L)'
;MHIPRNVTALALAAIFLLGGCASRGPVPTFYDFGPAAPMATVPESTPPVPVLVIADANGPSWLDSQRMYYRLLYADAQQSRPYAYNRWNTPPLQLLSQRLKTRVAQSGVKVLSTTDAAAGMPLLRIDVDDFSQNFDTQTQSSGHVSLRASLFRGHRLIDQKTFSRSGPAGSADAQGGAQALAAASDAIASDLLVWLGTLTIPKE
;
A
#
# COMPACT_ATOMS: atom_id res chain seq x y z
N MET A 1 30.15 -37.58 -54.45
CA MET A 1 28.86 -36.96 -54.14
C MET A 1 29.11 -35.49 -53.91
N HIS A 2 28.94 -34.63 -54.97
CA HIS A 2 29.21 -33.21 -54.89
C HIS A 2 27.94 -32.48 -54.40
N ILE A 3 28.00 -31.94 -53.18
CA ILE A 3 26.95 -31.08 -52.63
C ILE A 3 27.09 -29.75 -53.40
N PRO A 4 26.06 -29.27 -54.12
CA PRO A 4 26.13 -28.00 -54.82
C PRO A 4 26.36 -26.84 -53.86
N ARG A 5 27.36 -26.00 -54.15
CA ARG A 5 27.78 -24.82 -53.38
C ARG A 5 26.62 -23.90 -52.96
N ASN A 6 25.52 -23.91 -53.68
CA ASN A 6 24.34 -23.10 -53.43
C ASN A 6 23.50 -23.63 -52.24
N VAL A 7 23.52 -24.93 -51.96
CA VAL A 7 22.81 -25.53 -50.83
C VAL A 7 23.52 -25.22 -49.50
N THR A 8 24.85 -25.17 -49.54
CA THR A 8 25.68 -24.82 -48.33
C THR A 8 25.50 -23.34 -47.97
N ALA A 9 25.43 -22.46 -48.98
CA ALA A 9 25.21 -21.03 -48.73
C ALA A 9 23.79 -20.75 -48.18
N LEU A 10 22.78 -21.49 -48.62
CA LEU A 10 21.39 -21.36 -48.12
C LEU A 10 21.26 -21.86 -46.70
N ALA A 11 21.97 -22.96 -46.35
CA ALA A 11 21.98 -23.51 -44.98
C ALA A 11 22.71 -22.59 -44.00
N LEU A 12 23.81 -21.92 -44.38
CA LEU A 12 24.48 -20.91 -43.54
C LEU A 12 23.62 -19.67 -43.32
N ALA A 13 22.91 -19.20 -44.33
CA ALA A 13 22.00 -18.06 -44.23
C ALA A 13 20.82 -18.35 -43.30
N ALA A 14 20.27 -19.58 -43.32
CA ALA A 14 19.20 -19.99 -42.42
C ALA A 14 19.59 -20.05 -40.94
N ILE A 15 20.87 -20.37 -40.61
CA ILE A 15 21.37 -20.42 -39.26
C ILE A 15 21.53 -19.02 -38.66
N PHE A 16 21.83 -17.99 -39.45
CA PHE A 16 21.92 -16.60 -38.99
C PHE A 16 20.55 -15.96 -38.73
N LEU A 17 19.48 -16.49 -39.30
CA LEU A 17 18.11 -15.98 -39.05
C LEU A 17 17.50 -16.53 -37.74
N LEU A 18 18.06 -17.59 -37.15
CA LEU A 18 17.61 -18.18 -35.88
C LEU A 18 18.26 -17.55 -34.63
N GLY A 19 19.21 -16.64 -34.80
CA GLY A 19 19.82 -15.85 -33.74
C GLY A 19 18.89 -14.72 -33.25
N GLY A 20 17.59 -15.01 -33.05
CA GLY A 20 16.65 -14.07 -32.44
C GLY A 20 17.16 -13.67 -31.06
N CYS A 21 17.47 -12.40 -30.89
CA CYS A 21 17.82 -11.81 -29.60
C CYS A 21 16.74 -12.15 -28.57
N ALA A 22 17.00 -13.11 -27.71
CA ALA A 22 16.27 -13.30 -26.47
C ALA A 22 16.59 -12.08 -25.57
N SER A 23 16.00 -10.92 -25.86
CA SER A 23 16.06 -9.78 -24.96
C SER A 23 15.33 -10.17 -23.67
N ARG A 24 16.08 -10.38 -22.60
CA ARG A 24 15.49 -10.48 -21.27
C ARG A 24 14.66 -9.20 -21.05
N GLY A 25 13.36 -9.37 -20.90
CA GLY A 25 12.50 -8.23 -20.53
C GLY A 25 13.02 -7.56 -19.25
N PRO A 26 12.71 -6.28 -19.04
CA PRO A 26 13.14 -5.56 -17.85
C PRO A 26 12.65 -6.28 -16.59
N VAL A 27 13.55 -6.42 -15.61
CA VAL A 27 13.24 -7.06 -14.33
C VAL A 27 12.35 -6.10 -13.51
N PRO A 28 11.24 -6.58 -12.93
CA PRO A 28 10.41 -5.75 -12.07
C PRO A 28 11.16 -5.25 -10.84
N THR A 29 10.94 -3.98 -10.48
CA THR A 29 11.39 -3.39 -9.22
C THR A 29 10.28 -3.49 -8.18
N PHE A 30 10.62 -3.94 -6.97
CA PHE A 30 9.67 -4.10 -5.89
C PHE A 30 9.86 -3.02 -4.82
N TYR A 31 8.76 -2.50 -4.33
CA TYR A 31 8.69 -1.46 -3.30
C TYR A 31 7.88 -1.94 -2.10
N ASP A 32 8.16 -1.38 -0.94
CA ASP A 32 7.35 -1.46 0.27
C ASP A 32 7.32 -0.07 0.96
N PHE A 33 6.77 0.00 2.16
CA PHE A 33 6.73 1.25 2.93
C PHE A 33 8.03 1.59 3.66
N GLY A 34 9.06 0.76 3.50
CA GLY A 34 10.29 0.88 4.27
C GLY A 34 10.08 0.70 5.79
N PRO A 35 11.14 0.83 6.58
CA PRO A 35 11.04 0.75 8.04
C PRO A 35 10.16 1.90 8.58
N ALA A 36 9.28 1.56 9.54
CA ALA A 36 8.54 2.59 10.25
C ALA A 36 9.51 3.37 11.14
N ALA A 37 9.73 4.66 10.85
CA ALA A 37 10.55 5.50 11.71
C ALA A 37 9.95 5.53 13.14
N PRO A 38 10.77 5.64 14.20
CA PRO A 38 10.26 5.84 15.54
C PRO A 38 9.33 7.06 15.59
N MET A 39 8.23 6.98 16.33
CA MET A 39 7.38 8.16 16.55
C MET A 39 8.16 9.16 17.39
N ALA A 40 8.23 10.41 16.95
CA ALA A 40 9.08 11.45 17.55
C ALA A 40 8.73 11.77 19.02
N THR A 41 7.52 11.48 19.47
CA THR A 41 7.10 11.53 20.88
C THR A 41 5.92 10.57 21.05
N VAL A 42 6.11 9.53 21.86
CA VAL A 42 4.98 8.87 22.51
C VAL A 42 4.54 9.84 23.61
N PRO A 43 3.31 10.38 23.61
CA PRO A 43 2.85 11.15 24.75
C PRO A 43 2.98 10.26 25.98
N GLU A 44 3.54 10.79 27.09
CA GLU A 44 3.69 10.08 28.38
C GLU A 44 2.33 9.75 29.02
N SER A 45 1.22 10.10 28.31
CA SER A 45 -0.14 9.80 28.70
C SER A 45 -0.49 8.34 28.40
N THR A 46 -1.16 7.69 29.35
CA THR A 46 -1.74 6.36 29.19
C THR A 46 -2.46 6.25 27.83
N PRO A 47 -2.20 5.19 27.04
CA PRO A 47 -2.89 5.01 25.76
C PRO A 47 -4.41 5.09 25.95
N PRO A 48 -5.14 5.79 25.08
CA PRO A 48 -6.59 5.96 25.20
C PRO A 48 -7.34 4.62 25.22
N VAL A 49 -6.74 3.62 24.58
CA VAL A 49 -7.22 2.23 24.55
C VAL A 49 -6.04 1.33 24.87
N PRO A 50 -6.00 0.67 26.04
CA PRO A 50 -4.84 -0.13 26.44
C PRO A 50 -4.62 -1.38 25.58
N VAL A 51 -5.71 -1.93 25.04
CA VAL A 51 -5.70 -3.11 24.15
C VAL A 51 -6.69 -2.88 22.99
N LEU A 52 -6.27 -3.14 21.78
CA LEU A 52 -7.08 -2.96 20.58
C LEU A 52 -6.89 -4.15 19.63
N VAL A 53 -7.99 -4.76 19.21
CA VAL A 53 -7.98 -5.71 18.09
C VAL A 53 -8.04 -4.90 16.81
N ILE A 54 -7.10 -5.11 15.90
CA ILE A 54 -7.10 -4.45 14.59
C ILE A 54 -7.29 -5.54 13.52
N ALA A 55 -8.43 -5.49 12.84
CA ALA A 55 -8.68 -6.34 11.68
C ALA A 55 -7.76 -5.96 10.52
N ASP A 56 -7.48 -6.91 9.63
CA ASP A 56 -6.80 -6.60 8.38
C ASP A 56 -7.66 -5.64 7.56
N ALA A 57 -7.00 -4.70 6.88
CA ALA A 57 -7.68 -3.72 6.06
C ALA A 57 -8.40 -4.43 4.89
N ASN A 58 -9.62 -3.99 4.64
CA ASN A 58 -10.43 -4.42 3.52
C ASN A 58 -10.53 -3.28 2.50
N GLY A 59 -10.80 -3.59 1.24
CA GLY A 59 -10.92 -2.57 0.21
C GLY A 59 -11.23 -3.14 -1.16
N PRO A 60 -11.18 -2.32 -2.21
CA PRO A 60 -11.39 -2.76 -3.58
C PRO A 60 -10.41 -3.86 -3.99
N SER A 61 -10.88 -4.86 -4.72
CA SER A 61 -10.10 -6.06 -5.10
C SER A 61 -8.83 -5.77 -5.90
N TRP A 62 -8.73 -4.64 -6.57
CA TRP A 62 -7.50 -4.25 -7.27
C TRP A 62 -6.34 -3.96 -6.30
N LEU A 63 -6.62 -3.67 -5.01
CA LEU A 63 -5.63 -3.51 -3.95
C LEU A 63 -5.14 -4.86 -3.36
N ASP A 64 -5.77 -5.98 -3.72
CA ASP A 64 -5.30 -7.33 -3.35
C ASP A 64 -4.18 -7.84 -4.26
N SER A 65 -3.75 -7.05 -5.22
CA SER A 65 -2.64 -7.38 -6.13
C SER A 65 -1.39 -6.56 -5.82
N GLN A 66 -0.23 -7.10 -6.17
CA GLN A 66 1.05 -6.38 -6.04
C GLN A 66 1.24 -5.26 -7.07
N ARG A 67 0.24 -4.94 -7.90
CA ARG A 67 0.35 -3.89 -8.90
C ARG A 67 0.38 -2.52 -8.24
N MET A 68 1.31 -1.67 -8.67
CA MET A 68 1.32 -0.25 -8.33
C MET A 68 0.47 0.49 -9.36
N TYR A 69 -0.49 1.29 -8.87
CA TYR A 69 -1.39 2.06 -9.72
C TYR A 69 -1.15 3.56 -9.56
N TYR A 70 -1.33 4.29 -10.66
CA TYR A 70 -1.29 5.75 -10.70
C TYR A 70 -2.42 6.31 -11.56
N ARG A 71 -2.74 7.59 -11.38
CA ARG A 71 -3.68 8.35 -12.20
C ARG A 71 -2.99 9.58 -12.78
N LEU A 72 -3.30 9.91 -14.01
CA LEU A 72 -2.87 11.15 -14.65
C LEU A 72 -4.03 12.15 -14.57
N LEU A 73 -4.15 12.88 -13.46
CA LEU A 73 -5.28 13.78 -13.23
C LEU A 73 -5.37 14.88 -14.30
N TYR A 74 -4.23 15.29 -14.85
CA TYR A 74 -4.16 16.28 -15.93
C TYR A 74 -4.63 15.74 -17.29
N ALA A 75 -4.77 14.43 -17.46
CA ALA A 75 -5.19 13.81 -18.72
C ALA A 75 -6.54 13.14 -18.59
N ASP A 76 -6.70 12.22 -17.64
CA ASP A 76 -7.94 11.48 -17.37
C ASP A 76 -7.93 10.97 -15.92
N ALA A 77 -8.69 11.63 -15.05
CA ALA A 77 -8.78 11.29 -13.65
C ALA A 77 -9.49 9.95 -13.37
N GLN A 78 -10.32 9.46 -14.28
CA GLN A 78 -11.03 8.19 -14.14
C GLN A 78 -10.15 6.99 -14.49
N GLN A 79 -9.08 7.18 -15.26
CA GLN A 79 -8.24 6.09 -15.71
C GLN A 79 -7.18 5.73 -14.66
N SER A 80 -7.32 4.58 -14.02
CA SER A 80 -6.26 3.98 -13.20
C SER A 80 -5.32 3.15 -14.09
N ARG A 81 -4.02 3.42 -14.00
CA ARG A 81 -2.99 2.80 -14.84
C ARG A 81 -2.00 2.02 -13.98
N PRO A 82 -1.70 0.75 -14.28
CA PRO A 82 -0.64 0.03 -13.60
C PRO A 82 0.73 0.44 -14.13
N TYR A 83 1.72 0.55 -13.25
CA TYR A 83 3.12 0.61 -13.66
C TYR A 83 3.52 -0.68 -14.39
N ALA A 84 4.29 -0.57 -15.46
CA ALA A 84 4.71 -1.73 -16.26
C ALA A 84 5.68 -2.64 -15.51
N TYR A 85 6.67 -2.05 -14.83
CA TYR A 85 7.81 -2.77 -14.24
C TYR A 85 8.00 -2.51 -12.74
N ASN A 86 7.05 -1.81 -12.09
CA ASN A 86 7.12 -1.53 -10.67
C ASN A 86 5.96 -2.23 -9.96
N ARG A 87 6.24 -2.85 -8.83
CA ARG A 87 5.31 -3.64 -8.05
C ARG A 87 5.49 -3.37 -6.56
N TRP A 88 4.45 -3.60 -5.81
CA TRP A 88 4.57 -3.78 -4.37
C TRP A 88 5.15 -5.16 -4.08
N ASN A 89 5.98 -5.31 -3.05
CA ASN A 89 6.45 -6.62 -2.59
C ASN A 89 5.31 -7.42 -1.93
N THR A 90 4.31 -6.73 -1.41
CA THR A 90 3.12 -7.28 -0.75
C THR A 90 1.91 -6.43 -1.20
N PRO A 91 0.69 -7.00 -1.34
CA PRO A 91 -0.49 -6.23 -1.69
C PRO A 91 -0.70 -5.01 -0.78
N PRO A 92 -1.15 -3.86 -1.32
CA PRO A 92 -1.36 -2.61 -0.56
C PRO A 92 -2.19 -2.76 0.71
N LEU A 93 -3.26 -3.57 0.71
CA LEU A 93 -4.09 -3.81 1.89
C LEU A 93 -3.29 -4.44 3.03
N GLN A 94 -2.36 -5.36 2.72
CA GLN A 94 -1.49 -5.97 3.72
C GLN A 94 -0.41 -4.99 4.21
N LEU A 95 0.21 -4.22 3.29
CA LEU A 95 1.18 -3.17 3.65
C LEU A 95 0.57 -2.15 4.61
N LEU A 96 -0.63 -1.67 4.29
CA LEU A 96 -1.36 -0.71 5.10
C LEU A 96 -1.75 -1.31 6.46
N SER A 97 -2.27 -2.55 6.48
CA SER A 97 -2.61 -3.25 7.73
C SER A 97 -1.40 -3.35 8.66
N GLN A 98 -0.27 -3.81 8.13
CA GLN A 98 0.96 -3.95 8.91
C GLN A 98 1.48 -2.59 9.41
N ARG A 99 1.46 -1.55 8.55
CA ARG A 99 1.90 -0.21 8.93
C ARG A 99 1.04 0.37 10.04
N LEU A 100 -0.29 0.29 9.92
CA LEU A 100 -1.22 0.80 10.94
C LEU A 100 -1.07 0.05 12.27
N LYS A 101 -1.00 -1.29 12.25
CA LYS A 101 -0.74 -2.10 13.45
C LYS A 101 0.57 -1.70 14.12
N THR A 102 1.65 -1.54 13.35
CA THR A 102 2.96 -1.12 13.86
C THR A 102 2.90 0.26 14.49
N ARG A 103 2.29 1.24 13.83
CA ARG A 103 2.18 2.62 14.34
C ARG A 103 1.35 2.70 15.60
N VAL A 104 0.22 1.96 15.66
CA VAL A 104 -0.60 1.89 16.88
C VAL A 104 0.16 1.21 18.01
N ALA A 105 0.89 0.13 17.75
CA ALA A 105 1.71 -0.52 18.76
C ALA A 105 2.84 0.39 19.30
N GLN A 106 3.45 1.22 18.45
CA GLN A 106 4.48 2.19 18.85
C GLN A 106 3.96 3.25 19.83
N SER A 107 2.65 3.50 19.86
CA SER A 107 2.02 4.42 20.85
C SER A 107 1.80 3.78 22.22
N GLY A 108 2.21 2.52 22.44
CA GLY A 108 2.03 1.80 23.69
C GLY A 108 0.70 0.99 23.78
N VAL A 109 -0.15 1.04 22.76
CA VAL A 109 -1.36 0.21 22.66
C VAL A 109 -0.96 -1.25 22.40
N LYS A 110 -1.54 -2.19 23.15
CA LYS A 110 -1.39 -3.63 22.86
C LYS A 110 -2.28 -3.98 21.67
N VAL A 111 -1.67 -4.30 20.53
CA VAL A 111 -2.38 -4.64 19.31
C VAL A 111 -2.55 -6.15 19.21
N LEU A 112 -3.80 -6.59 19.00
CA LEU A 112 -4.17 -7.98 18.78
C LEU A 112 -4.72 -8.14 17.36
N SER A 113 -4.62 -9.35 16.82
CA SER A 113 -5.28 -9.75 15.57
C SER A 113 -6.65 -10.34 15.85
N THR A 114 -7.50 -10.42 14.83
CA THR A 114 -8.84 -11.03 14.93
C THR A 114 -8.80 -12.55 15.21
N THR A 115 -7.65 -13.18 14.97
CA THR A 115 -7.40 -14.60 15.27
C THR A 115 -7.00 -14.85 16.72
N ASP A 116 -6.68 -13.80 17.48
CA ASP A 116 -6.31 -13.92 18.88
C ASP A 116 -7.56 -14.06 19.76
N ALA A 117 -7.43 -14.70 20.93
CA ALA A 117 -8.53 -14.82 21.89
C ALA A 117 -8.81 -13.45 22.55
N ALA A 118 -9.63 -12.63 21.91
CA ALA A 118 -9.85 -11.23 22.24
C ALA A 118 -11.32 -10.90 22.52
N ALA A 119 -12.06 -11.83 23.15
CA ALA A 119 -13.47 -11.61 23.52
C ALA A 119 -13.61 -10.33 24.37
N GLY A 120 -14.61 -9.51 24.05
CA GLY A 120 -14.89 -8.26 24.78
C GLY A 120 -13.91 -7.09 24.49
N MET A 121 -12.83 -7.31 23.72
CA MET A 121 -11.90 -6.23 23.39
C MET A 121 -12.48 -5.34 22.28
N PRO A 122 -12.13 -4.03 22.29
CA PRO A 122 -12.50 -3.15 21.18
C PRO A 122 -11.88 -3.64 19.86
N LEU A 123 -12.69 -3.63 18.79
CA LEU A 123 -12.31 -4.05 17.45
C LEU A 123 -12.31 -2.87 16.50
N LEU A 124 -11.18 -2.58 15.90
CA LEU A 124 -11.03 -1.61 14.83
C LEU A 124 -11.11 -2.32 13.47
N ARG A 125 -12.06 -1.91 12.64
CA ARG A 125 -12.16 -2.29 11.22
C ARG A 125 -11.74 -1.14 10.35
N ILE A 126 -11.06 -1.47 9.25
CA ILE A 126 -10.51 -0.51 8.31
C ILE A 126 -10.96 -0.89 6.91
N ASP A 127 -11.71 0.02 6.27
CA ASP A 127 -12.13 -0.09 4.89
C ASP A 127 -11.39 0.98 4.07
N VAL A 128 -10.58 0.57 3.11
CA VAL A 128 -9.78 1.45 2.24
C VAL A 128 -10.62 1.86 1.05
N ASP A 129 -10.81 3.17 0.87
CA ASP A 129 -11.57 3.73 -0.25
C ASP A 129 -10.65 4.08 -1.42
N ASP A 130 -9.44 4.61 -1.15
CA ASP A 130 -8.45 4.93 -2.19
C ASP A 130 -7.02 4.74 -1.67
N PHE A 131 -6.15 4.32 -2.57
CA PHE A 131 -4.71 4.15 -2.34
C PHE A 131 -4.01 4.30 -3.69
N SER A 132 -3.67 5.51 -4.08
CA SER A 132 -3.19 5.80 -5.41
C SER A 132 -2.11 6.88 -5.44
N GLN A 133 -1.22 6.81 -6.41
CA GLN A 133 -0.38 7.93 -6.79
C GLN A 133 -1.09 8.75 -7.87
N ASN A 134 -1.23 10.06 -7.64
CA ASN A 134 -1.92 10.98 -8.52
C ASN A 134 -0.93 11.98 -9.11
N PHE A 135 -0.92 12.11 -10.44
CA PHE A 135 -0.09 13.05 -11.18
C PHE A 135 -0.92 14.26 -11.56
N ASP A 136 -0.62 15.42 -10.97
CA ASP A 136 -1.24 16.71 -11.32
C ASP A 136 -0.63 17.26 -12.62
N THR A 137 0.65 16.97 -12.86
CA THR A 137 1.39 17.27 -14.10
C THR A 137 2.30 16.10 -14.45
N GLN A 138 3.03 16.18 -15.56
CA GLN A 138 4.02 15.14 -15.93
C GLN A 138 5.19 15.05 -14.93
N THR A 139 5.47 16.09 -14.19
CA THR A 139 6.62 16.21 -13.27
C THR A 139 6.24 16.31 -11.80
N GLN A 140 4.96 16.36 -11.49
CA GLN A 140 4.45 16.50 -10.12
C GLN A 140 3.41 15.44 -9.84
N SER A 141 3.60 14.72 -8.73
CA SER A 141 2.65 13.73 -8.26
C SER A 141 2.55 13.73 -6.74
N SER A 142 1.49 13.15 -6.22
CA SER A 142 1.22 12.98 -4.81
C SER A 142 0.77 11.55 -4.51
N GLY A 143 1.08 11.05 -3.32
CA GLY A 143 0.48 9.83 -2.79
C GLY A 143 -0.80 10.18 -2.05
N HIS A 144 -1.90 9.51 -2.38
CA HIS A 144 -3.20 9.70 -1.75
C HIS A 144 -3.69 8.41 -1.11
N VAL A 145 -4.11 8.50 0.17
CA VAL A 145 -4.74 7.41 0.91
C VAL A 145 -6.02 7.92 1.55
N SER A 146 -7.11 7.20 1.35
CA SER A 146 -8.40 7.42 2.01
C SER A 146 -8.93 6.12 2.57
N LEU A 147 -9.37 6.14 3.82
CA LEU A 147 -9.94 4.98 4.50
C LEU A 147 -10.98 5.39 5.53
N ARG A 148 -11.88 4.48 5.83
CA ARG A 148 -12.85 4.58 6.91
C ARG A 148 -12.47 3.61 8.02
N ALA A 149 -12.37 4.13 9.24
CA ALA A 149 -12.13 3.36 10.45
C ALA A 149 -13.42 3.28 11.28
N SER A 150 -13.79 2.07 11.71
CA SER A 150 -14.99 1.79 12.52
C SER A 150 -14.58 1.06 13.78
N LEU A 151 -14.85 1.65 14.94
CA LEU A 151 -14.56 1.04 16.24
C LEU A 151 -15.81 0.34 16.77
N PHE A 152 -15.68 -0.94 17.09
CA PHE A 152 -16.73 -1.75 17.68
C PHE A 152 -16.35 -2.25 19.06
N ARG A 153 -17.36 -2.50 19.90
CA ARG A 153 -17.25 -3.35 21.06
C ARG A 153 -18.33 -4.42 21.01
N GLY A 154 -17.93 -5.68 20.94
CA GLY A 154 -18.84 -6.76 20.58
C GLY A 154 -19.50 -6.49 19.22
N HIS A 155 -20.83 -6.44 19.18
CA HIS A 155 -21.61 -6.14 17.97
C HIS A 155 -22.03 -4.66 17.86
N ARG A 156 -21.65 -3.82 18.82
CA ARG A 156 -22.06 -2.40 18.86
C ARG A 156 -21.00 -1.53 18.23
N LEU A 157 -21.38 -0.74 17.24
CA LEU A 157 -20.56 0.37 16.73
C LEU A 157 -20.45 1.45 17.83
N ILE A 158 -19.22 1.82 18.16
CA ILE A 158 -18.90 2.90 19.10
C ILE A 158 -18.82 4.22 18.35
N ASP A 159 -17.98 4.25 17.30
CA ASP A 159 -17.82 5.42 16.42
C ASP A 159 -17.22 5.00 15.09
N GLN A 160 -17.36 5.89 14.10
CA GLN A 160 -16.82 5.68 12.74
C GLN A 160 -16.32 7.02 12.19
N LYS A 161 -15.15 7.01 11.57
CA LYS A 161 -14.55 8.20 10.98
C LYS A 161 -13.80 7.87 9.69
N THR A 162 -13.92 8.77 8.71
CA THR A 162 -13.13 8.72 7.48
C THR A 162 -11.87 9.56 7.65
N PHE A 163 -10.75 9.01 7.21
CA PHE A 163 -9.44 9.64 7.21
C PHE A 163 -8.94 9.72 5.77
N SER A 164 -8.44 10.87 5.39
CA SER A 164 -7.84 11.08 4.07
C SER A 164 -6.56 11.90 4.22
N ARG A 165 -5.49 11.44 3.60
CA ARG A 165 -4.21 12.14 3.55
C ARG A 165 -3.62 12.09 2.16
N SER A 166 -3.06 13.21 1.74
CA SER A 166 -2.28 13.32 0.52
C SER A 166 -0.98 14.05 0.82
N GLY A 167 0.09 13.65 0.16
CA GLY A 167 1.38 14.29 0.30
C GLY A 167 2.16 14.27 -1.01
N PRO A 168 3.00 15.28 -1.29
CA PRO A 168 3.78 15.34 -2.52
C PRO A 168 4.78 14.17 -2.58
N ALA A 169 4.95 13.62 -3.78
CA ALA A 169 6.02 12.67 -4.05
C ALA A 169 7.34 13.41 -4.30
N GLY A 170 8.44 12.90 -3.75
CA GLY A 170 9.77 13.48 -3.94
C GLY A 170 10.28 13.37 -5.38
N SER A 171 9.73 12.43 -6.16
CA SER A 171 9.95 12.27 -7.60
C SER A 171 8.66 11.82 -8.28
N ALA A 172 8.52 12.17 -9.58
CA ALA A 172 7.36 11.82 -10.38
C ALA A 172 7.49 10.40 -11.00
N ASP A 173 7.71 9.41 -10.13
CA ASP A 173 7.92 8.01 -10.48
C ASP A 173 7.37 7.07 -9.39
N ALA A 174 7.53 5.76 -9.59
CA ALA A 174 7.06 4.75 -8.65
C ALA A 174 7.75 4.83 -7.28
N GLN A 175 9.02 5.22 -7.22
CA GLN A 175 9.76 5.39 -5.96
C GLN A 175 9.19 6.53 -5.14
N GLY A 176 9.03 7.71 -5.76
CA GLY A 176 8.40 8.86 -5.08
C GLY A 176 6.98 8.58 -4.65
N GLY A 177 6.20 7.86 -5.49
CA GLY A 177 4.86 7.40 -5.15
C GLY A 177 4.83 6.48 -3.93
N ALA A 178 5.72 5.49 -3.86
CA ALA A 178 5.82 4.59 -2.72
C ALA A 178 6.13 5.33 -1.41
N GLN A 179 7.07 6.27 -1.45
CA GLN A 179 7.44 7.10 -0.30
C GLN A 179 6.27 8.00 0.16
N ALA A 180 5.58 8.64 -0.79
CA ALA A 180 4.44 9.51 -0.48
C ALA A 180 3.27 8.73 0.11
N LEU A 181 2.96 7.52 -0.40
CA LEU A 181 1.92 6.64 0.12
C LEU A 181 2.27 6.12 1.53
N ALA A 182 3.53 5.78 1.78
CA ALA A 182 4.00 5.42 3.12
C ALA A 182 3.83 6.58 4.12
N ALA A 183 4.22 7.81 3.73
CA ALA A 183 4.07 9.00 4.55
C ALA A 183 2.59 9.34 4.82
N ALA A 184 1.71 9.23 3.82
CA ALA A 184 0.27 9.43 3.98
C ALA A 184 -0.33 8.38 4.93
N SER A 185 0.11 7.11 4.84
CA SER A 185 -0.32 6.04 5.75
C SER A 185 0.11 6.30 7.20
N ASP A 186 1.33 6.82 7.40
CA ASP A 186 1.83 7.21 8.72
C ASP A 186 1.06 8.40 9.31
N ALA A 187 0.71 9.38 8.49
CA ALA A 187 -0.11 10.51 8.91
C ALA A 187 -1.53 10.06 9.31
N ILE A 188 -2.15 9.15 8.56
CA ILE A 188 -3.44 8.55 8.92
C ILE A 188 -3.34 7.79 10.25
N ALA A 189 -2.27 7.04 10.48
CA ALA A 189 -2.07 6.34 11.75
C ALA A 189 -2.01 7.31 12.94
N SER A 190 -1.37 8.47 12.77
CA SER A 190 -1.33 9.52 13.79
C SER A 190 -2.71 10.13 14.05
N ASP A 191 -3.46 10.43 12.99
CA ASP A 191 -4.85 10.93 13.12
C ASP A 191 -5.77 9.92 13.79
N LEU A 192 -5.60 8.64 13.46
CA LEU A 192 -6.33 7.52 14.06
C LEU A 192 -6.09 7.45 15.57
N LEU A 193 -4.85 7.59 16.01
CA LEU A 193 -4.51 7.60 17.43
C LEU A 193 -5.12 8.79 18.16
N VAL A 194 -5.09 9.98 17.56
CA VAL A 194 -5.77 11.17 18.09
C VAL A 194 -7.26 10.93 18.22
N TRP A 195 -7.91 10.40 17.16
CA TRP A 195 -9.34 10.07 17.18
C TRP A 195 -9.67 9.04 18.26
N LEU A 196 -8.93 7.93 18.35
CA LEU A 196 -9.12 6.92 19.39
C LEU A 196 -9.02 7.51 20.80
N GLY A 197 -8.16 8.53 20.99
CA GLY A 197 -8.00 9.26 22.25
C GLY A 197 -9.21 10.10 22.66
N THR A 198 -10.07 10.45 21.72
CA THR A 198 -11.30 11.22 21.99
C THR A 198 -12.49 10.35 22.39
N LEU A 199 -12.38 9.02 22.21
CA LEU A 199 -13.51 8.12 22.36
C LEU A 199 -13.67 7.61 23.79
N THR A 200 -14.90 7.60 24.27
CA THR A 200 -15.28 6.91 25.50
C THR A 200 -15.74 5.51 25.15
N ILE A 201 -14.94 4.50 25.49
CA ILE A 201 -15.29 3.10 25.25
C ILE A 201 -16.03 2.57 26.47
N PRO A 202 -17.33 2.18 26.36
CA PRO A 202 -18.09 1.65 27.47
C PRO A 202 -17.41 0.42 28.06
N LYS A 203 -17.36 0.28 29.37
CA LYS A 203 -17.02 -0.99 30.03
C LYS A 203 -18.18 -1.95 29.83
N GLU A 204 -17.87 -3.26 29.67
CA GLU A 204 -18.91 -4.29 29.74
C GLU A 204 -19.57 -4.31 31.10
#